data_ff849d69df49e9cad2aabc18c834fe46
#
_entry.id   ff849d69df49e9cad2aabc18c834fe46
#
_cell.length_a   1.000
_cell.length_b   1.000
_cell.length_c   1.000
_cell.angle_alpha   90.00
_cell.angle_beta   90.00
_cell.angle_gamma   90.00
#
_symmetry.space_group_name_H-M   'P 1'
#
loop_
_entity.id
_entity.type
_entity.pdbx_description
1 polymer ?
#
loop_
_entity_poly.entity_id
_entity_poly.type
_entity_poly.pdbx_seq_one_letter_code
_entity_poly.pdbx_strand_id
1 'polypeptide(L)'
;MLGLKQITALISPDESLAYRILALNTEKAHNLKDRSLEVIRMARNLAKRRGAERESSFAAEFEAPELLTLGIVYEKSPRFAGGAYSAFLKKVDRFSERALTASLPQRADFAARLVEIDARVKKIITGLQTRGFKSPYLRNYVVARINPVRFHKAKKGETAPPMPLAQALTRMAAAARGFNLASVSNSDLAWVAVGAGE
;
A
#
# COMPACT_ATOMS: atom_id res chain seq x y z
N MET A 1 14.28 -34.56 -7.83
CA MET A 1 12.97 -34.89 -8.44
C MET A 1 12.36 -36.04 -7.67
N LEU A 2 11.21 -35.82 -7.01
CA LEU A 2 10.42 -36.88 -6.40
C LEU A 2 9.74 -37.63 -7.55
N GLY A 3 10.08 -38.92 -7.75
CA GLY A 3 9.62 -39.75 -8.86
C GLY A 3 8.12 -40.15 -8.77
N LEU A 4 7.26 -39.23 -8.38
CA LEU A 4 5.81 -39.47 -8.30
C LEU A 4 5.22 -39.56 -9.72
N LYS A 5 4.67 -40.72 -10.07
CA LYS A 5 4.00 -40.98 -11.35
C LYS A 5 2.51 -40.51 -11.35
N GLN A 6 1.92 -40.28 -10.20
CA GLN A 6 0.51 -39.86 -10.04
C GLN A 6 0.40 -38.88 -8.88
N ILE A 7 -0.53 -37.95 -9.01
CA ILE A 7 -0.95 -37.00 -7.97
C ILE A 7 -2.46 -37.05 -7.81
N THR A 8 -2.94 -37.07 -6.58
CA THR A 8 -4.38 -36.94 -6.30
C THR A 8 -4.75 -35.45 -6.36
N ALA A 9 -5.69 -35.08 -7.21
CA ALA A 9 -6.18 -33.72 -7.35
C ALA A 9 -7.68 -33.67 -7.03
N LEU A 10 -8.10 -32.68 -6.28
CA LEU A 10 -9.50 -32.33 -6.08
C LEU A 10 -9.92 -31.36 -7.19
N ILE A 11 -10.90 -31.74 -7.98
CA ILE A 11 -11.43 -30.89 -9.07
C ILE A 11 -12.72 -30.27 -8.57
N SER A 12 -12.81 -28.93 -8.65
CA SER A 12 -14.03 -28.18 -8.35
C SER A 12 -14.45 -27.37 -9.58
N PRO A 13 -15.75 -27.35 -9.93
CA PRO A 13 -16.27 -26.49 -10.98
C PRO A 13 -16.35 -25.01 -10.54
N ASP A 14 -16.18 -24.73 -9.26
CA ASP A 14 -16.19 -23.35 -8.71
C ASP A 14 -14.83 -22.69 -8.90
N GLU A 15 -14.74 -21.85 -9.95
CA GLU A 15 -13.54 -21.06 -10.21
C GLU A 15 -13.17 -20.11 -9.04
N SER A 16 -14.16 -19.67 -8.24
CA SER A 16 -13.92 -18.83 -7.07
C SER A 16 -13.10 -19.54 -5.99
N LEU A 17 -13.18 -20.88 -5.94
CA LEU A 17 -12.42 -21.70 -5.01
C LEU A 17 -10.90 -21.57 -5.24
N ALA A 18 -10.45 -21.47 -6.49
CA ALA A 18 -9.04 -21.28 -6.79
C ALA A 18 -8.52 -19.96 -6.21
N TYR A 19 -9.30 -18.87 -6.31
CA TYR A 19 -8.94 -17.58 -5.74
C TYR A 19 -8.99 -17.58 -4.21
N ARG A 20 -9.95 -18.29 -3.62
CA ARG A 20 -10.02 -18.47 -2.15
C ARG A 20 -8.86 -19.30 -1.62
N ILE A 21 -8.46 -20.34 -2.32
CA ILE A 21 -7.29 -21.16 -1.95
C ILE A 21 -6.01 -20.34 -2.07
N LEU A 22 -5.88 -19.49 -3.12
CA LEU A 22 -4.76 -18.57 -3.25
C LEU A 22 -4.72 -17.58 -2.07
N ALA A 23 -5.85 -17.02 -1.70
CA ALA A 23 -5.98 -16.13 -0.56
C ALA A 23 -5.69 -16.84 0.78
N LEU A 24 -6.06 -18.11 0.93
CA LEU A 24 -5.81 -18.92 2.14
C LEU A 24 -4.39 -19.47 2.21
N ASN A 25 -3.70 -19.68 1.09
CA ASN A 25 -2.29 -20.13 1.05
C ASN A 25 -1.29 -19.07 1.51
N THR A 26 -1.76 -18.00 2.11
CA THR A 26 -0.95 -16.94 2.72
C THR A 26 -0.30 -17.34 4.06
N GLU A 27 -0.32 -18.62 4.44
CA GLU A 27 0.37 -19.11 5.66
C GLU A 27 1.90 -19.01 5.63
N LYS A 28 2.52 -18.87 4.45
CA LYS A 28 3.87 -18.32 4.40
C LYS A 28 3.74 -16.81 4.59
N ALA A 29 4.37 -16.27 5.63
CA ALA A 29 4.47 -14.85 5.90
C ALA A 29 5.00 -14.11 4.65
N HIS A 30 4.13 -13.91 3.66
CA HIS A 30 4.45 -13.12 2.48
C HIS A 30 4.71 -11.69 2.95
N ASN A 31 5.87 -11.16 2.61
CA ASN A 31 6.11 -9.76 2.88
C ASN A 31 5.10 -8.89 2.12
N LEU A 32 4.91 -7.67 2.56
CA LEU A 32 3.94 -6.73 1.99
C LEU A 32 4.02 -6.62 0.45
N LYS A 33 5.24 -6.71 -0.10
CA LYS A 33 5.47 -6.63 -1.54
C LYS A 33 4.88 -7.83 -2.28
N ASP A 34 5.16 -9.05 -1.80
CA ASP A 34 4.72 -10.27 -2.48
C ASP A 34 3.20 -10.38 -2.44
N ARG A 35 2.58 -10.09 -1.28
CA ARG A 35 1.11 -10.02 -1.15
C ARG A 35 0.51 -8.99 -2.11
N SER A 36 1.07 -7.80 -2.17
CA SER A 36 0.56 -6.75 -3.06
C SER A 36 0.68 -7.12 -4.54
N LEU A 37 1.79 -7.77 -4.93
CA LEU A 37 1.97 -8.25 -6.31
C LEU A 37 1.00 -9.38 -6.67
N GLU A 38 0.70 -10.26 -5.73
CA GLU A 38 -0.27 -11.33 -5.91
C GLU A 38 -1.69 -10.77 -6.08
N VAL A 39 -2.09 -9.87 -5.21
CA VAL A 39 -3.40 -9.23 -5.25
C VAL A 39 -3.62 -8.47 -6.56
N ILE A 40 -2.64 -7.70 -7.05
CA ILE A 40 -2.83 -6.97 -8.32
C ILE A 40 -2.88 -7.90 -9.54
N ARG A 41 -2.14 -9.01 -9.54
CA ARG A 41 -2.23 -10.03 -10.59
C ARG A 41 -3.61 -10.68 -10.59
N MET A 42 -4.12 -11.02 -9.42
CA MET A 42 -5.47 -11.57 -9.25
C MET A 42 -6.53 -10.57 -9.74
N ALA A 43 -6.44 -9.30 -9.33
CA ALA A 43 -7.38 -8.26 -9.75
C ALA A 43 -7.42 -8.10 -11.29
N ARG A 44 -6.28 -8.14 -11.96
CA ARG A 44 -6.23 -8.09 -13.43
C ARG A 44 -6.85 -9.30 -14.11
N ASN A 45 -6.68 -10.49 -13.54
CA ASN A 45 -7.31 -11.69 -14.07
C ASN A 45 -8.83 -11.65 -13.87
N LEU A 46 -9.30 -11.21 -12.70
CA LEU A 46 -10.73 -11.02 -12.43
C LEU A 46 -11.34 -9.93 -13.32
N ALA A 47 -10.61 -8.84 -13.59
CA ALA A 47 -11.07 -7.78 -14.48
C ALA A 47 -11.34 -8.27 -15.92
N LYS A 48 -10.61 -9.27 -16.41
CA LYS A 48 -10.86 -9.89 -17.72
C LYS A 48 -12.13 -10.73 -17.77
N ARG A 49 -12.54 -11.34 -16.66
CA ARG A 49 -13.66 -12.30 -16.57
C ARG A 49 -14.92 -11.67 -15.97
N ARG A 50 -14.76 -10.83 -14.96
CA ARG A 50 -15.82 -10.27 -14.12
C ARG A 50 -15.67 -8.75 -13.94
N GLY A 51 -15.08 -8.09 -14.92
CA GLY A 51 -14.66 -6.68 -14.82
C GLY A 51 -15.79 -5.66 -14.68
N ALA A 52 -17.03 -6.03 -15.01
CA ALA A 52 -18.22 -5.21 -14.78
C ALA A 52 -18.67 -5.16 -13.30
N GLU A 53 -18.23 -6.12 -12.48
CA GLU A 53 -18.54 -6.15 -11.07
C GLU A 53 -17.75 -5.08 -10.31
N ARG A 54 -18.31 -4.63 -9.18
CA ARG A 54 -17.66 -3.62 -8.35
C ARG A 54 -16.37 -4.16 -7.73
N GLU A 55 -15.35 -3.32 -7.59
CA GLU A 55 -14.12 -3.72 -6.89
C GLU A 55 -14.41 -4.19 -5.47
N SER A 56 -15.34 -3.53 -4.75
CA SER A 56 -15.75 -3.90 -3.40
C SER A 56 -16.35 -5.31 -3.29
N SER A 57 -16.89 -5.87 -4.38
CA SER A 57 -17.40 -7.24 -4.42
C SER A 57 -16.30 -8.30 -4.27
N PHE A 58 -15.05 -7.92 -4.50
CA PHE A 58 -13.86 -8.78 -4.37
C PHE A 58 -13.05 -8.50 -3.10
N ALA A 59 -13.68 -7.87 -2.09
CA ALA A 59 -12.96 -7.49 -0.87
C ALA A 59 -12.35 -8.69 -0.12
N ALA A 60 -13.00 -9.85 -0.17
CA ALA A 60 -12.48 -11.07 0.44
C ALA A 60 -11.23 -11.60 -0.27
N GLU A 61 -11.21 -11.53 -1.61
CA GLU A 61 -10.10 -11.98 -2.45
C GLU A 61 -8.91 -11.01 -2.39
N PHE A 62 -9.17 -9.71 -2.28
CA PHE A 62 -8.12 -8.69 -2.25
C PHE A 62 -7.62 -8.38 -0.85
N GLU A 63 -8.31 -8.86 0.20
CA GLU A 63 -8.01 -8.68 1.62
C GLU A 63 -8.03 -7.21 2.08
N ALA A 64 -7.26 -6.34 1.43
CA ALA A 64 -7.15 -4.94 1.78
C ALA A 64 -6.95 -4.04 0.54
N PRO A 65 -7.63 -2.88 0.48
CA PRO A 65 -7.61 -2.02 -0.70
C PRO A 65 -6.21 -1.46 -1.02
N GLU A 66 -5.39 -1.19 0.00
CA GLU A 66 -4.03 -0.70 -0.18
C GLU A 66 -3.11 -1.69 -0.90
N LEU A 67 -3.40 -3.00 -0.85
CA LEU A 67 -2.61 -4.00 -1.56
C LEU A 67 -2.73 -3.86 -3.08
N LEU A 68 -3.90 -3.45 -3.60
CA LEU A 68 -4.10 -3.15 -5.02
C LEU A 68 -3.22 -1.96 -5.45
N THR A 69 -3.25 -0.87 -4.68
CA THR A 69 -2.46 0.33 -4.96
C THR A 69 -0.96 0.04 -4.87
N LEU A 70 -0.52 -0.63 -3.80
CA LEU A 70 0.89 -1.01 -3.62
C LEU A 70 1.36 -2.04 -4.64
N GLY A 71 0.51 -2.96 -5.08
CA GLY A 71 0.84 -3.92 -6.12
C GLY A 71 1.27 -3.23 -7.42
N ILE A 72 0.51 -2.24 -7.86
CA ILE A 72 0.86 -1.43 -9.04
C ILE A 72 2.16 -0.65 -8.82
N VAL A 73 2.38 -0.13 -7.61
CA VAL A 73 3.64 0.55 -7.27
C VAL A 73 4.82 -0.41 -7.38
N TYR A 74 4.71 -1.61 -6.82
CA TYR A 74 5.80 -2.59 -6.84
C TYR A 74 6.12 -3.15 -8.23
N GLU A 75 5.14 -3.23 -9.12
CA GLU A 75 5.39 -3.60 -10.52
C GLU A 75 6.31 -2.58 -11.23
N LYS A 76 6.08 -1.28 -10.98
CA LYS A 76 6.87 -0.19 -11.56
C LYS A 76 8.16 0.09 -10.79
N SER A 77 8.16 -0.13 -9.50
CA SER A 77 9.25 0.21 -8.58
C SER A 77 9.49 -0.91 -7.57
N PRO A 78 10.17 -2.01 -7.95
CA PRO A 78 10.33 -3.18 -7.09
C PRO A 78 11.05 -2.92 -5.75
N ARG A 79 11.79 -1.81 -5.63
CA ARG A 79 12.50 -1.36 -4.42
C ARG A 79 11.75 -0.27 -3.65
N PHE A 80 10.47 -0.07 -3.93
CA PHE A 80 9.65 0.89 -3.21
C PHE A 80 9.53 0.50 -1.73
N ALA A 81 9.66 1.47 -0.83
CA ALA A 81 9.57 1.24 0.61
C ALA A 81 8.11 1.29 1.09
N GLY A 82 7.26 0.38 0.59
CA GLY A 82 5.81 0.39 0.84
C GLY A 82 5.43 0.33 2.32
N GLY A 83 6.24 -0.34 3.15
CA GLY A 83 6.01 -0.39 4.60
C GLY A 83 5.92 0.99 5.24
N ALA A 84 6.70 1.98 4.78
CA ALA A 84 6.64 3.35 5.30
C ALA A 84 5.29 4.04 4.99
N TYR A 85 4.59 3.62 3.94
CA TYR A 85 3.32 4.21 3.50
C TYR A 85 2.09 3.38 3.92
N SER A 86 2.29 2.13 4.37
CA SER A 86 1.20 1.21 4.69
C SER A 86 0.24 1.78 5.73
N ALA A 87 0.73 2.33 6.83
CA ALA A 87 -0.10 2.92 7.88
C ALA A 87 -0.93 4.12 7.38
N PHE A 88 -0.40 4.91 6.45
CA PHE A 88 -1.14 5.99 5.78
C PHE A 88 -2.24 5.43 4.88
N LEU A 89 -1.90 4.50 3.98
CA LEU A 89 -2.85 3.92 3.03
C LEU A 89 -4.00 3.21 3.75
N LYS A 90 -3.73 2.41 4.79
CA LYS A 90 -4.76 1.76 5.61
C LYS A 90 -5.81 2.74 6.16
N LYS A 91 -5.42 3.98 6.44
CA LYS A 91 -6.36 5.00 6.94
C LYS A 91 -7.24 5.62 5.85
N VAL A 92 -6.75 5.72 4.61
CA VAL A 92 -7.40 6.52 3.56
C VAL A 92 -7.82 5.73 2.33
N ASP A 93 -7.24 4.55 2.08
CA ASP A 93 -7.62 3.70 0.96
C ASP A 93 -8.87 2.88 1.33
N ARG A 94 -9.77 2.71 0.37
CA ARG A 94 -11.00 1.93 0.49
C ARG A 94 -11.25 1.23 -0.85
N PHE A 95 -11.98 0.12 -0.80
CA PHE A 95 -12.47 -0.50 -2.01
C PHE A 95 -13.42 0.44 -2.75
N SER A 96 -13.30 0.45 -4.07
CA SER A 96 -14.11 1.29 -4.94
C SER A 96 -15.46 0.63 -5.23
N GLU A 97 -16.52 1.43 -5.25
CA GLU A 97 -17.85 1.00 -5.72
C GLU A 97 -17.97 1.02 -7.25
N ARG A 98 -16.90 1.37 -7.95
CA ARG A 98 -16.84 1.31 -9.42
C ARG A 98 -16.58 -0.12 -9.91
N ALA A 99 -16.96 -0.38 -11.16
CA ALA A 99 -16.58 -1.60 -11.85
C ALA A 99 -15.05 -1.80 -11.79
N LEU A 100 -14.61 -3.05 -11.62
CA LEU A 100 -13.19 -3.38 -11.45
C LEU A 100 -12.33 -2.88 -12.62
N THR A 101 -12.86 -2.96 -13.87
CA THR A 101 -12.21 -2.41 -15.06
C THR A 101 -12.02 -0.89 -15.00
N ALA A 102 -12.90 -0.16 -14.32
CA ALA A 102 -12.81 1.29 -14.15
C ALA A 102 -11.99 1.70 -12.93
N SER A 103 -11.93 0.86 -11.88
CA SER A 103 -11.16 1.15 -10.68
C SER A 103 -9.66 0.95 -10.88
N LEU A 104 -9.22 -0.04 -11.65
CA LEU A 104 -7.80 -0.32 -11.90
C LEU A 104 -7.02 0.86 -12.50
N PRO A 105 -7.53 1.59 -13.53
CA PRO A 105 -6.88 2.81 -14.01
C PRO A 105 -6.77 3.90 -12.93
N GLN A 106 -7.82 4.07 -12.10
CA GLN A 106 -7.77 5.02 -10.99
C GLN A 106 -6.71 4.63 -9.94
N ARG A 107 -6.58 3.35 -9.63
CA ARG A 107 -5.51 2.84 -8.76
C ARG A 107 -4.13 3.05 -9.35
N ALA A 108 -4.00 2.94 -10.68
CA ALA A 108 -2.74 3.25 -11.38
C ALA A 108 -2.35 4.73 -11.25
N ASP A 109 -3.32 5.65 -11.28
CA ASP A 109 -3.08 7.08 -10.98
C ASP A 109 -2.61 7.28 -9.54
N PHE A 110 -3.29 6.67 -8.55
CA PHE A 110 -2.87 6.75 -7.15
C PHE A 110 -1.46 6.20 -6.94
N ALA A 111 -1.14 5.07 -7.58
CA ALA A 111 0.19 4.47 -7.53
C ALA A 111 1.26 5.39 -8.13
N ALA A 112 1.00 6.02 -9.27
CA ALA A 112 1.91 6.97 -9.89
C ALA A 112 2.19 8.17 -8.97
N ARG A 113 1.14 8.75 -8.40
CA ARG A 113 1.26 9.87 -7.44
C ARG A 113 2.04 9.48 -6.19
N LEU A 114 1.85 8.25 -5.69
CA LEU A 114 2.60 7.75 -4.54
C LEU A 114 4.11 7.60 -4.85
N VAL A 115 4.46 7.15 -6.05
CA VAL A 115 5.84 7.06 -6.53
C VAL A 115 6.47 8.46 -6.65
N GLU A 116 5.73 9.45 -7.14
CA GLU A 116 6.21 10.84 -7.20
C GLU A 116 6.45 11.42 -5.80
N ILE A 117 5.56 11.13 -4.83
CA ILE A 117 5.76 11.52 -3.43
C ILE A 117 7.03 10.88 -2.88
N ASP A 118 7.25 9.57 -3.11
CA ASP A 118 8.47 8.88 -2.64
C ASP A 118 9.75 9.45 -3.26
N ALA A 119 9.72 9.87 -4.52
CA ALA A 119 10.84 10.54 -5.15
C ALA A 119 11.21 11.86 -4.43
N ARG A 120 10.20 12.61 -3.96
CA ARG A 120 10.41 13.82 -3.14
C ARG A 120 10.92 13.48 -1.74
N VAL A 121 10.34 12.44 -1.12
CA VAL A 121 10.81 11.93 0.18
C VAL A 121 12.27 11.52 0.12
N LYS A 122 12.72 10.86 -0.95
CA LYS A 122 14.16 10.54 -1.16
C LYS A 122 15.02 11.79 -1.19
N LYS A 123 14.60 12.85 -1.90
CA LYS A 123 15.33 14.13 -1.94
C LYS A 123 15.42 14.78 -0.56
N ILE A 124 14.33 14.76 0.23
CA ILE A 124 14.30 15.26 1.61
C ILE A 124 15.29 14.48 2.47
N ILE A 125 15.28 13.14 2.38
CA ILE A 125 16.21 12.28 3.14
C ILE A 125 17.65 12.61 2.80
N THR A 126 17.99 12.75 1.51
CA THR A 126 19.35 13.16 1.08
C THR A 126 19.72 14.52 1.68
N GLY A 127 18.81 15.49 1.67
CA GLY A 127 19.05 16.81 2.27
C GLY A 127 19.27 16.74 3.79
N LEU A 128 18.53 15.88 4.50
CA LEU A 128 18.75 15.64 5.93
C LEU A 128 20.10 14.97 6.20
N GLN A 129 20.47 13.97 5.38
CA GLN A 129 21.76 13.29 5.49
C GLN A 129 22.94 14.23 5.28
N THR A 130 22.85 15.16 4.31
CA THR A 130 23.85 16.21 4.08
C THR A 130 24.01 17.14 5.30
N ARG A 131 22.95 17.33 6.08
CA ARG A 131 22.96 18.08 7.35
C ARG A 131 23.43 17.27 8.56
N GLY A 132 23.90 16.03 8.36
CA GLY A 132 24.47 15.19 9.41
C GLY A 132 23.47 14.26 10.11
N PHE A 133 22.20 14.22 9.71
CA PHE A 133 21.23 13.28 10.26
C PHE A 133 21.49 11.85 9.74
N LYS A 134 21.95 10.95 10.61
CA LYS A 134 22.25 9.56 10.28
C LYS A 134 21.32 8.64 11.07
N SER A 135 20.11 8.37 10.54
CA SER A 135 19.16 7.45 11.17
C SER A 135 18.54 6.54 10.13
N PRO A 136 18.39 5.23 10.40
CA PRO A 136 17.65 4.30 9.53
C PRO A 136 16.17 4.66 9.44
N TYR A 137 15.63 5.43 10.39
CA TYR A 137 14.23 5.82 10.48
C TYR A 137 13.89 7.13 9.75
N LEU A 138 14.83 7.77 9.05
CA LEU A 138 14.60 9.04 8.34
C LEU A 138 13.40 8.97 7.39
N ARG A 139 13.23 7.86 6.68
CA ARG A 139 12.07 7.67 5.77
C ARG A 139 10.76 7.69 6.55
N ASN A 140 10.66 6.89 7.61
CA ASN A 140 9.45 6.81 8.43
C ASN A 140 9.13 8.17 9.06
N TYR A 141 10.15 8.89 9.52
CA TYR A 141 10.01 10.24 10.04
C TYR A 141 9.44 11.21 9.00
N VAL A 142 10.05 11.26 7.81
CA VAL A 142 9.61 12.19 6.74
C VAL A 142 8.19 11.84 6.30
N VAL A 143 7.89 10.56 6.04
CA VAL A 143 6.56 10.10 5.65
C VAL A 143 5.52 10.40 6.72
N ALA A 144 5.84 10.18 7.99
CA ALA A 144 4.95 10.52 9.10
C ALA A 144 4.68 12.03 9.18
N ARG A 145 5.70 12.88 8.93
CA ARG A 145 5.58 14.33 9.02
C ARG A 145 4.76 14.93 7.87
N ILE A 146 4.81 14.36 6.68
CA ILE A 146 4.00 14.79 5.53
C ILE A 146 2.62 14.13 5.46
N ASN A 147 2.32 13.16 6.34
CA ASN A 147 1.07 12.43 6.36
C ASN A 147 -0.08 13.31 6.89
N PRO A 148 -1.08 13.66 6.06
CA PRO A 148 -2.17 14.55 6.44
C PRO A 148 -3.15 13.94 7.46
N VAL A 149 -3.11 12.61 7.64
CA VAL A 149 -3.98 11.87 8.58
C VAL A 149 -3.21 11.24 9.74
N ARG A 150 -1.96 11.70 9.99
CA ARG A 150 -1.10 11.15 11.04
C ARG A 150 -1.80 11.05 12.39
N PHE A 151 -2.45 12.13 12.81
CA PHE A 151 -3.06 12.26 14.14
C PHE A 151 -4.55 11.85 14.17
N HIS A 152 -5.11 11.44 13.02
CA HIS A 152 -6.49 10.95 13.01
C HIS A 152 -6.59 9.64 13.81
N LYS A 153 -7.47 9.66 14.80
CA LYS A 153 -7.88 8.47 15.56
C LYS A 153 -9.32 8.16 15.15
N ALA A 154 -9.53 6.97 14.57
CA ALA A 154 -10.88 6.52 14.23
C ALA A 154 -11.72 6.41 15.52
N LYS A 155 -12.95 6.91 15.49
CA LYS A 155 -13.92 6.70 16.55
C LYS A 155 -14.46 5.27 16.47
N LYS A 156 -14.93 4.74 17.61
CA LYS A 156 -15.54 3.40 17.63
C LYS A 156 -16.73 3.36 16.66
N GLY A 157 -16.68 2.42 15.70
CA GLY A 157 -17.71 2.28 14.65
C GLY A 157 -17.52 3.19 13.42
N GLU A 158 -16.49 4.01 13.36
CA GLU A 158 -16.18 4.82 12.19
C GLU A 158 -15.58 3.95 11.08
N THR A 159 -16.32 3.77 9.99
CA THR A 159 -15.89 3.00 8.81
C THR A 159 -15.41 3.90 7.67
N ALA A 160 -15.86 5.16 7.66
CA ALA A 160 -15.46 6.12 6.64
C ALA A 160 -13.97 6.53 6.80
N PRO A 161 -13.25 6.72 5.69
CA PRO A 161 -11.89 7.26 5.78
C PRO A 161 -11.94 8.73 6.20
N PRO A 162 -10.92 9.24 6.93
CA PRO A 162 -10.85 10.64 7.35
C PRO A 162 -10.85 11.62 6.18
N MET A 163 -10.43 11.17 5.01
CA MET A 163 -10.55 11.89 3.73
C MET A 163 -10.36 10.90 2.57
N PRO A 164 -10.84 11.24 1.35
CA PRO A 164 -10.60 10.44 0.15
C PRO A 164 -9.10 10.31 -0.16
N LEU A 165 -8.66 9.12 -0.64
CA LEU A 165 -7.26 8.86 -1.00
C LEU A 165 -6.69 9.90 -1.97
N ALA A 166 -7.45 10.29 -3.00
CA ALA A 166 -7.05 11.33 -3.96
C ALA A 166 -6.67 12.65 -3.28
N GLN A 167 -7.48 13.09 -2.31
CA GLN A 167 -7.24 14.31 -1.54
C GLN A 167 -6.05 14.14 -0.59
N ALA A 168 -5.95 12.98 0.05
CA ALA A 168 -4.84 12.66 0.95
C ALA A 168 -3.50 12.70 0.22
N LEU A 169 -3.41 12.10 -0.97
CA LEU A 169 -2.22 12.15 -1.82
C LEU A 169 -1.88 13.58 -2.27
N THR A 170 -2.87 14.40 -2.61
CA THR A 170 -2.66 15.81 -2.95
C THR A 170 -2.04 16.59 -1.80
N ARG A 171 -2.60 16.44 -0.59
CA ARG A 171 -2.08 17.10 0.62
C ARG A 171 -0.68 16.60 0.98
N MET A 172 -0.46 15.29 0.89
CA MET A 172 0.85 14.68 1.14
C MET A 172 1.91 15.19 0.17
N ALA A 173 1.59 15.29 -1.13
CA ALA A 173 2.47 15.85 -2.14
C ALA A 173 2.79 17.35 -1.90
N ALA A 174 1.80 18.12 -1.48
CA ALA A 174 1.99 19.53 -1.11
C ALA A 174 2.90 19.67 0.11
N ALA A 175 2.67 18.86 1.17
CA ALA A 175 3.51 18.85 2.36
C ALA A 175 4.96 18.42 2.05
N ALA A 176 5.15 17.46 1.13
CA ALA A 176 6.49 17.07 0.67
C ALA A 176 7.21 18.17 -0.12
N ARG A 177 6.47 19.01 -0.87
CA ARG A 177 7.05 20.19 -1.56
C ARG A 177 7.48 21.27 -0.59
N GLY A 178 6.65 21.54 0.41
CA GLY A 178 6.90 22.56 1.44
C GLY A 178 7.72 22.08 2.64
N PHE A 179 8.36 20.90 2.56
CA PHE A 179 9.08 20.35 3.71
C PHE A 179 10.30 21.22 4.07
N ASN A 180 10.30 21.74 5.29
CA ASN A 180 11.40 22.55 5.79
C ASN A 180 12.46 21.68 6.48
N LEU A 181 13.62 21.52 5.83
CA LEU A 181 14.75 20.78 6.39
C LEU A 181 15.30 21.42 7.67
N ALA A 182 15.23 22.77 7.80
CA ALA A 182 15.76 23.47 8.96
C ALA A 182 14.98 23.20 10.25
N SER A 183 13.71 22.79 10.12
CA SER A 183 12.84 22.50 11.27
C SER A 183 13.02 21.10 11.87
N VAL A 184 13.98 20.32 11.38
CA VAL A 184 14.24 18.96 11.88
C VAL A 184 15.31 18.99 12.95
N SER A 185 15.04 18.37 14.10
CA SER A 185 15.97 18.21 15.22
C SER A 185 16.28 16.73 15.51
N ASN A 186 17.35 16.45 16.23
CA ASN A 186 17.69 15.08 16.64
C ASN A 186 16.65 14.50 17.64
N SER A 187 16.04 15.35 18.47
CA SER A 187 14.96 14.92 19.38
C SER A 187 13.73 14.40 18.62
N ASP A 188 13.39 15.03 17.47
CA ASP A 188 12.27 14.57 16.62
C ASP A 188 12.47 13.13 16.09
N LEU A 189 13.72 12.76 15.81
CA LEU A 189 14.06 11.42 15.30
C LEU A 189 14.00 10.34 16.37
N ALA A 190 14.33 10.68 17.61
CA ALA A 190 14.25 9.75 18.74
C ALA A 190 12.81 9.25 18.99
N TRP A 191 11.82 10.13 18.84
CA TRP A 191 10.41 9.77 18.99
C TRP A 191 9.89 8.77 17.97
N VAL A 192 10.44 8.81 16.72
CA VAL A 192 10.02 7.87 15.68
C VAL A 192 10.63 6.48 15.88
N ALA A 193 11.81 6.41 16.49
CA ALA A 193 12.46 5.14 16.81
C ALA A 193 11.68 4.36 17.89
N VAL A 194 11.08 5.06 18.85
CA VAL A 194 10.27 4.43 19.93
C VAL A 194 8.90 3.96 19.42
N GLY A 195 8.25 4.73 18.54
CA GLY A 195 6.93 4.38 18.00
C GLY A 195 6.92 3.38 16.85
N ALA A 196 8.07 2.92 16.39
CA ALA A 196 8.18 1.91 15.32
C ALA A 196 8.31 0.46 15.86
N GLY A 197 8.26 0.30 17.17
CA GLY A 197 8.36 -1.00 17.86
C GLY A 197 7.05 -1.53 18.46
N GLU A 198 5.89 -0.85 18.21
CA GLU A 198 4.56 -1.33 18.60
C GLU A 198 3.73 -1.81 17.42
#